data_b914ab77bbec9df84ecab9f52082b2b7
#
_entry.id   b914ab77bbec9df84ecab9f52082b2b7
#
_cell.length_a   1.000
_cell.length_b   1.000
_cell.length_c   1.000
_cell.angle_alpha   90.00
_cell.angle_beta   90.00
_cell.angle_gamma   90.00
#
_symmetry.space_group_name_H-M   'P 1'
#
loop_
_entity.id
_entity.type
_entity.pdbx_description
1 polymer ?
#
loop_
_entity_poly.entity_id
_entity_poly.type
_entity_poly.pdbx_seq_one_letter_code
_entity_poly.pdbx_strand_id
1 'polypeptide(L)'
;MAFAYRDGMLHAEQVPLDEIARRFGTPCYVYSRAAISAAYHEFSEALRGRDALVCYSVKANSNLAVLALLARLGSGFDIVSGGELSRVVAAGGDPRRTFFSGVGKREDEIEFALQTGIGCLNVESEPELARVAVVARRLGKRAPIALRVNPDIDAKTHPYISTGLRENKFGVPHAEAERLYSRAAATPELEVAGIGCHVGSLLADPAPFIAAVERVAALVDRLEAAGIRLRHIDVGGGIGIRYRDEKQQPIAAFVAGTLKALGSRPQKVVFDPGRSLVGNAGLLLARIEHVKPGAGKNFVIVDAAMNDLIRPALYGAWHEVRPVRETESGPSAAVYDVVGPVCESGDFLAKDRKLAPREGDLLALMSAGAYGMAMSSNYNSRPRPAEVLVSGAEAHLVRSRETIAQLFAQERIPG
;
A
#
# COMPACT_ATOMS: atom_id res chain seq x y z
N MET A 1 -1.48 20.63 7.03
CA MET A 1 -0.61 19.43 7.12
C MET A 1 -1.25 18.44 8.07
N ALA A 2 -1.15 17.14 7.76
CA ALA A 2 -1.73 16.08 8.62
C ALA A 2 -1.15 16.05 10.03
N PHE A 3 0.15 16.31 10.11
CA PHE A 3 0.90 16.32 11.35
C PHE A 3 1.71 17.61 11.43
N ALA A 4 1.50 18.40 12.47
CA ALA A 4 2.16 19.68 12.65
C ALA A 4 2.36 20.00 14.14
N TYR A 5 3.41 20.74 14.45
CA TYR A 5 3.59 21.29 15.78
C TYR A 5 2.63 22.46 16.01
N ARG A 6 2.04 22.50 17.21
CA ARG A 6 1.26 23.61 17.75
C ARG A 6 1.69 23.77 19.21
N ASP A 7 2.11 24.96 19.59
CA ASP A 7 2.60 25.26 20.93
C ASP A 7 3.64 24.25 21.45
N GLY A 8 4.58 23.85 20.55
CA GLY A 8 5.63 22.91 20.87
C GLY A 8 5.20 21.44 20.99
N MET A 9 3.94 21.10 20.66
CA MET A 9 3.40 19.73 20.68
C MET A 9 3.03 19.27 19.27
N LEU A 10 3.45 18.06 18.88
CA LEU A 10 3.08 17.47 17.60
C LEU A 10 1.64 16.96 17.67
N HIS A 11 0.84 17.40 16.71
CA HIS A 11 -0.58 17.03 16.58
C HIS A 11 -0.82 16.17 15.35
N ALA A 12 -1.79 15.27 15.45
CA ALA A 12 -2.48 14.67 14.33
C ALA A 12 -3.80 15.44 14.13
N GLU A 13 -3.91 16.17 13.03
CA GLU A 13 -5.01 17.13 12.78
C GLU A 13 -5.16 18.14 13.94
N GLN A 14 -6.14 17.95 14.83
CA GLN A 14 -6.34 18.81 16.01
C GLN A 14 -6.02 18.11 17.34
N VAL A 15 -5.66 16.81 17.31
CA VAL A 15 -5.42 16.02 18.52
C VAL A 15 -3.92 15.95 18.81
N PRO A 16 -3.47 16.34 20.03
CA PRO A 16 -2.07 16.18 20.43
C PRO A 16 -1.68 14.70 20.50
N LEU A 17 -0.47 14.35 20.05
CA LEU A 17 -0.03 12.95 20.04
C LEU A 17 0.22 12.40 21.45
N ASP A 18 0.53 13.24 22.44
CA ASP A 18 0.67 12.79 23.84
C ASP A 18 -0.69 12.38 24.44
N GLU A 19 -1.80 13.02 24.02
CA GLU A 19 -3.14 12.58 24.37
C GLU A 19 -3.44 11.20 23.78
N ILE A 20 -3.09 10.98 22.52
CA ILE A 20 -3.27 9.68 21.86
C ILE A 20 -2.48 8.60 22.60
N ALA A 21 -1.20 8.87 22.94
CA ALA A 21 -0.38 7.94 23.72
C ALA A 21 -1.00 7.61 25.09
N ARG A 22 -1.53 8.62 25.76
CA ARG A 22 -2.18 8.43 27.09
C ARG A 22 -3.45 7.59 27.01
N ARG A 23 -4.28 7.79 25.95
CA ARG A 23 -5.58 7.11 25.77
C ARG A 23 -5.44 5.67 25.27
N PHE A 24 -4.50 5.43 24.33
CA PHE A 24 -4.42 4.18 23.57
C PHE A 24 -3.12 3.40 23.80
N GLY A 25 -2.18 3.98 24.55
CA GLY A 25 -0.86 3.40 24.81
C GLY A 25 0.05 3.46 23.59
N THR A 26 1.31 3.07 23.80
CA THR A 26 2.36 2.95 22.78
C THR A 26 2.88 1.51 22.72
N PRO A 27 3.48 1.04 21.59
CA PRO A 27 3.45 1.71 20.31
C PRO A 27 2.03 1.74 19.73
N CYS A 28 1.68 2.75 18.92
CA CYS A 28 0.42 2.75 18.18
C CYS A 28 0.57 3.46 16.82
N TYR A 29 -0.17 2.98 15.82
CA TYR A 29 -0.30 3.68 14.55
C TYR A 29 -1.35 4.79 14.66
N VAL A 30 -1.05 5.94 14.07
CA VAL A 30 -1.96 7.09 14.03
C VAL A 30 -2.14 7.52 12.58
N TYR A 31 -3.39 7.57 12.13
CA TYR A 31 -3.76 7.96 10.77
C TYR A 31 -4.58 9.25 10.78
N SER A 32 -4.35 10.13 9.80
CA SER A 32 -5.16 11.33 9.55
C SER A 32 -6.19 11.05 8.47
N ARG A 33 -7.48 11.17 8.81
CA ARG A 33 -8.60 11.10 7.87
C ARG A 33 -8.51 12.19 6.81
N ALA A 34 -8.22 13.42 7.22
CA ALA A 34 -8.13 14.56 6.32
C ALA A 34 -7.02 14.37 5.26
N ALA A 35 -5.86 13.81 5.67
CA ALA A 35 -4.76 13.58 4.75
C ALA A 35 -5.07 12.47 3.73
N ILE A 36 -5.70 11.36 4.17
CA ILE A 36 -6.15 10.29 3.26
C ILE A 36 -7.16 10.85 2.25
N SER A 37 -8.15 11.61 2.75
CA SER A 37 -9.16 12.23 1.89
C SER A 37 -8.56 13.22 0.88
N ALA A 38 -7.63 14.06 1.32
CA ALA A 38 -6.96 15.03 0.45
C ALA A 38 -6.16 14.34 -0.67
N ALA A 39 -5.40 13.28 -0.33
CA ALA A 39 -4.64 12.50 -1.32
C ALA A 39 -5.57 11.82 -2.36
N TYR A 40 -6.71 11.28 -1.92
CA TYR A 40 -7.70 10.72 -2.84
C TYR A 40 -8.32 11.79 -3.74
N HIS A 41 -8.67 12.94 -3.19
CA HIS A 41 -9.25 14.06 -3.97
C HIS A 41 -8.27 14.61 -4.98
N GLU A 42 -6.97 14.65 -4.69
CA GLU A 42 -5.95 15.09 -5.65
C GLU A 42 -5.94 14.19 -6.90
N PHE A 43 -6.07 12.85 -6.74
CA PHE A 43 -6.24 11.93 -7.87
C PHE A 43 -7.54 12.18 -8.61
N SER A 44 -8.67 12.27 -7.91
CA SER A 44 -9.99 12.41 -8.53
C SER A 44 -10.13 13.71 -9.30
N GLU A 45 -9.56 14.80 -8.79
CA GLU A 45 -9.50 16.09 -9.48
C GLU A 45 -8.63 16.04 -10.74
N ALA A 46 -7.46 15.40 -10.68
CA ALA A 46 -6.57 15.24 -11.82
C ALA A 46 -7.20 14.39 -12.95
N LEU A 47 -8.18 13.54 -12.61
CA LEU A 47 -8.91 12.67 -13.54
C LEU A 47 -10.25 13.27 -14.02
N ARG A 48 -10.58 14.49 -13.62
CA ARG A 48 -11.86 15.12 -13.97
C ARG A 48 -12.04 15.19 -15.49
N GLY A 49 -13.22 14.78 -15.96
CA GLY A 49 -13.57 14.78 -17.40
C GLY A 49 -13.08 13.55 -18.17
N ARG A 50 -12.38 12.61 -17.53
CA ARG A 50 -11.99 11.33 -18.11
C ARG A 50 -12.77 10.18 -17.44
N ASP A 51 -13.24 9.20 -18.23
CA ASP A 51 -13.75 7.95 -17.65
C ASP A 51 -12.58 7.21 -17.00
N ALA A 52 -12.48 7.32 -15.67
CA ALA A 52 -11.39 6.80 -14.89
C ALA A 52 -11.86 6.29 -13.53
N LEU A 53 -11.03 5.44 -12.91
CA LEU A 53 -11.26 4.89 -11.58
C LEU A 53 -9.96 4.85 -10.79
N VAL A 54 -9.99 5.39 -9.59
CA VAL A 54 -8.92 5.20 -8.59
C VAL A 54 -9.26 3.98 -7.77
N CYS A 55 -8.45 2.92 -7.87
CA CYS A 55 -8.55 1.68 -7.11
C CYS A 55 -7.49 1.65 -6.02
N TYR A 56 -7.88 1.81 -4.77
CA TYR A 56 -6.93 1.76 -3.67
C TYR A 56 -6.30 0.38 -3.53
N SER A 57 -4.95 0.30 -3.57
CA SER A 57 -4.21 -0.94 -3.29
C SER A 57 -4.27 -1.29 -1.81
N VAL A 58 -5.11 -2.28 -1.45
CA VAL A 58 -5.42 -2.67 -0.06
C VAL A 58 -4.17 -3.13 0.70
N LYS A 59 -3.22 -3.76 0.02
CA LYS A 59 -1.92 -4.21 0.58
C LYS A 59 -1.12 -3.11 1.28
N ALA A 60 -1.36 -1.83 0.95
CA ALA A 60 -0.66 -0.72 1.59
C ALA A 60 -1.14 -0.50 3.04
N ASN A 61 -2.44 -0.57 3.28
CA ASN A 61 -3.06 -0.53 4.60
C ASN A 61 -4.48 -1.10 4.52
N SER A 62 -4.70 -2.24 5.13
CA SER A 62 -5.96 -2.99 5.06
C SER A 62 -6.91 -2.74 6.23
N ASN A 63 -6.70 -1.69 7.04
CA ASN A 63 -7.59 -1.34 8.15
C ASN A 63 -8.99 -1.01 7.64
N LEU A 64 -10.02 -1.59 8.26
CA LEU A 64 -11.42 -1.43 7.81
C LEU A 64 -11.87 0.03 7.80
N ALA A 65 -11.42 0.86 8.75
CA ALA A 65 -11.78 2.28 8.78
C ALA A 65 -11.16 3.06 7.62
N VAL A 66 -9.94 2.71 7.21
CA VAL A 66 -9.28 3.28 6.02
C VAL A 66 -10.02 2.85 4.75
N LEU A 67 -10.36 1.57 4.63
CA LEU A 67 -11.12 1.04 3.49
C LEU A 67 -12.51 1.68 3.40
N ALA A 68 -13.24 1.77 4.53
CA ALA A 68 -14.56 2.38 4.59
C ALA A 68 -14.53 3.89 4.25
N LEU A 69 -13.47 4.60 4.65
CA LEU A 69 -13.27 5.99 4.25
C LEU A 69 -13.12 6.11 2.73
N LEU A 70 -12.25 5.31 2.13
CA LEU A 70 -11.99 5.32 0.69
C LEU A 70 -13.21 4.86 -0.12
N ALA A 71 -13.96 3.85 0.37
CA ALA A 71 -15.22 3.42 -0.24
C ALA A 71 -16.23 4.57 -0.31
N ARG A 72 -16.40 5.32 0.80
CA ARG A 72 -17.30 6.50 0.84
C ARG A 72 -16.85 7.64 -0.09
N LEU A 73 -15.55 7.76 -0.34
CA LEU A 73 -15.01 8.73 -1.31
C LEU A 73 -15.20 8.27 -2.76
N GLY A 74 -15.67 7.03 -2.99
CA GLY A 74 -15.92 6.49 -4.31
C GLY A 74 -14.72 5.72 -4.91
N SER A 75 -13.77 5.29 -4.10
CA SER A 75 -12.66 4.43 -4.55
C SER A 75 -13.15 3.06 -5.01
N GLY A 76 -12.52 2.52 -6.06
CA GLY A 76 -12.41 1.08 -6.26
C GLY A 76 -11.28 0.52 -5.40
N PHE A 77 -10.99 -0.78 -5.56
CA PHE A 77 -9.94 -1.44 -4.79
C PHE A 77 -9.11 -2.38 -5.66
N ASP A 78 -7.80 -2.42 -5.42
CA ASP A 78 -6.89 -3.46 -5.92
C ASP A 78 -6.53 -4.37 -4.75
N ILE A 79 -6.82 -5.66 -4.89
CA ILE A 79 -6.60 -6.68 -3.88
C ILE A 79 -5.66 -7.77 -4.38
N VAL A 80 -5.03 -8.49 -3.45
CA VAL A 80 -4.10 -9.58 -3.77
C VAL A 80 -4.42 -10.89 -3.05
N SER A 81 -5.54 -10.96 -2.34
CA SER A 81 -6.02 -12.18 -1.66
C SER A 81 -7.53 -12.16 -1.39
N GLY A 82 -8.11 -13.33 -1.14
CA GLY A 82 -9.49 -13.45 -0.68
C GLY A 82 -9.74 -12.77 0.68
N GLY A 83 -8.70 -12.72 1.53
CA GLY A 83 -8.77 -11.99 2.80
C GLY A 83 -8.91 -10.48 2.62
N GLU A 84 -8.23 -9.91 1.63
CA GLU A 84 -8.40 -8.50 1.27
C GLU A 84 -9.79 -8.23 0.66
N LEU A 85 -10.31 -9.13 -0.19
CA LEU A 85 -11.69 -9.04 -0.68
C LEU A 85 -12.71 -9.01 0.46
N SER A 86 -12.55 -9.93 1.43
CA SER A 86 -13.42 -9.96 2.62
C SER A 86 -13.39 -8.64 3.40
N ARG A 87 -12.22 -8.02 3.53
CA ARG A 87 -12.08 -6.70 4.17
C ARG A 87 -12.76 -5.59 3.38
N VAL A 88 -12.61 -5.58 2.06
CA VAL A 88 -13.28 -4.60 1.18
C VAL A 88 -14.80 -4.70 1.35
N VAL A 89 -15.36 -5.90 1.31
CA VAL A 89 -16.80 -6.14 1.49
C VAL A 89 -17.26 -5.69 2.89
N ALA A 90 -16.53 -6.08 3.94
CA ALA A 90 -16.82 -5.69 5.32
C ALA A 90 -16.75 -4.18 5.55
N ALA A 91 -15.92 -3.47 4.79
CA ALA A 91 -15.81 -2.02 4.82
C ALA A 91 -16.86 -1.28 3.97
N GLY A 92 -17.76 -2.00 3.28
CA GLY A 92 -18.77 -1.42 2.39
C GLY A 92 -18.23 -1.01 1.01
N GLY A 93 -17.08 -1.56 0.59
CA GLY A 93 -16.56 -1.40 -0.76
C GLY A 93 -17.39 -2.18 -1.80
N ASP A 94 -17.45 -1.67 -3.02
CA ASP A 94 -18.18 -2.33 -4.13
C ASP A 94 -17.29 -3.38 -4.81
N PRO A 95 -17.63 -4.69 -4.74
CA PRO A 95 -16.88 -5.73 -5.42
C PRO A 95 -16.77 -5.52 -6.94
N ARG A 96 -17.79 -4.93 -7.57
CA ARG A 96 -17.81 -4.65 -9.02
C ARG A 96 -16.78 -3.60 -9.44
N ARG A 97 -16.23 -2.84 -8.47
CA ARG A 97 -15.16 -1.86 -8.62
C ARG A 97 -13.84 -2.35 -8.01
N THR A 98 -13.75 -3.67 -7.78
CA THR A 98 -12.58 -4.31 -7.18
C THR A 98 -11.88 -5.18 -8.21
N PHE A 99 -10.55 -5.08 -8.26
CA PHE A 99 -9.65 -5.79 -9.17
C PHE A 99 -8.78 -6.74 -8.34
N PHE A 100 -8.74 -8.02 -8.73
CA PHE A 100 -7.97 -9.02 -8.02
C PHE A 100 -6.67 -9.33 -8.76
N SER A 101 -5.59 -8.77 -8.27
CA SER A 101 -4.20 -8.93 -8.75
C SER A 101 -3.48 -10.05 -7.98
N GLY A 102 -2.22 -10.31 -8.33
CA GLY A 102 -1.37 -11.30 -7.63
C GLY A 102 -1.23 -12.63 -8.36
N VAL A 103 -0.02 -13.22 -8.23
CA VAL A 103 0.48 -14.35 -9.03
C VAL A 103 0.00 -15.72 -8.54
N GLY A 104 -0.70 -15.80 -7.43
CA GLY A 104 -0.99 -17.08 -6.76
C GLY A 104 -2.44 -17.24 -6.33
N LYS A 105 -3.43 -16.77 -7.12
CA LYS A 105 -4.84 -16.92 -6.79
C LYS A 105 -5.22 -18.41 -6.71
N ARG A 106 -5.75 -18.83 -5.56
CA ARG A 106 -6.24 -20.18 -5.34
C ARG A 106 -7.64 -20.35 -5.91
N GLU A 107 -8.07 -21.59 -6.12
CA GLU A 107 -9.41 -21.86 -6.64
C GLU A 107 -10.53 -21.34 -5.73
N ASP A 108 -10.40 -21.51 -4.42
CA ASP A 108 -11.36 -21.01 -3.43
C ASP A 108 -11.44 -19.48 -3.42
N GLU A 109 -10.33 -18.78 -3.64
CA GLU A 109 -10.29 -17.30 -3.75
C GLU A 109 -10.93 -16.82 -5.05
N ILE A 110 -10.68 -17.51 -6.17
CA ILE A 110 -11.33 -17.22 -7.46
C ILE A 110 -12.84 -17.46 -7.36
N GLU A 111 -13.25 -18.58 -6.76
CA GLU A 111 -14.65 -18.92 -6.53
C GLU A 111 -15.33 -17.82 -5.70
N PHE A 112 -14.74 -17.46 -4.55
CA PHE A 112 -15.26 -16.41 -3.69
C PHE A 112 -15.37 -15.07 -4.44
N ALA A 113 -14.36 -14.69 -5.22
CA ALA A 113 -14.38 -13.46 -6.01
C ALA A 113 -15.51 -13.44 -7.05
N LEU A 114 -15.70 -14.56 -7.79
CA LEU A 114 -16.76 -14.67 -8.79
C LEU A 114 -18.17 -14.72 -8.16
N GLN A 115 -18.31 -15.37 -7.00
CA GLN A 115 -19.57 -15.39 -6.25
C GLN A 115 -19.93 -14.00 -5.70
N THR A 116 -18.93 -13.25 -5.24
CA THR A 116 -19.10 -11.88 -4.72
C THR A 116 -19.38 -10.86 -5.84
N GLY A 117 -19.14 -11.22 -7.10
CA GLY A 117 -19.36 -10.33 -8.26
C GLY A 117 -18.21 -9.34 -8.48
N ILE A 118 -16.97 -9.83 -8.40
CA ILE A 118 -15.77 -9.01 -8.60
C ILE A 118 -15.74 -8.31 -9.97
N GLY A 119 -15.18 -7.11 -10.02
CA GLY A 119 -15.08 -6.32 -11.23
C GLY A 119 -14.14 -6.91 -12.27
N CYS A 120 -12.99 -7.43 -11.85
CA CYS A 120 -12.03 -8.07 -12.73
C CYS A 120 -11.02 -8.94 -11.98
N LEU A 121 -10.60 -10.03 -12.60
CA LEU A 121 -9.44 -10.85 -12.21
C LEU A 121 -8.26 -10.47 -13.09
N ASN A 122 -7.22 -9.86 -12.53
CA ASN A 122 -5.96 -9.56 -13.21
C ASN A 122 -5.10 -10.83 -13.25
N VAL A 123 -5.15 -11.54 -14.39
CA VAL A 123 -4.48 -12.84 -14.62
C VAL A 123 -3.01 -12.59 -14.95
N GLU A 124 -2.13 -13.36 -14.32
CA GLU A 124 -0.68 -13.17 -14.40
C GLU A 124 0.06 -14.33 -15.08
N SER A 125 -0.66 -15.40 -15.49
CA SER A 125 -0.06 -16.55 -16.19
C SER A 125 -1.08 -17.35 -16.98
N GLU A 126 -0.59 -18.16 -17.96
CA GLU A 126 -1.45 -19.07 -18.74
C GLU A 126 -2.09 -20.18 -17.90
N PRO A 127 -1.39 -20.84 -16.93
CA PRO A 127 -2.02 -21.80 -16.03
C PRO A 127 -3.12 -21.15 -15.16
N GLU A 128 -2.96 -19.91 -14.74
CA GLU A 128 -3.98 -19.18 -13.99
C GLU A 128 -5.21 -18.91 -14.86
N LEU A 129 -5.01 -18.50 -16.12
CA LEU A 129 -6.10 -18.29 -17.06
C LEU A 129 -6.95 -19.55 -17.21
N ALA A 130 -6.32 -20.73 -17.35
CA ALA A 130 -7.00 -22.01 -17.41
C ALA A 130 -7.76 -22.34 -16.11
N ARG A 131 -7.16 -22.07 -14.95
CA ARG A 131 -7.81 -22.26 -13.63
C ARG A 131 -9.05 -21.38 -13.49
N VAL A 132 -8.98 -20.11 -13.87
CA VAL A 132 -10.12 -19.19 -13.83
C VAL A 132 -11.27 -19.73 -14.69
N ALA A 133 -10.99 -20.21 -15.91
CA ALA A 133 -12.00 -20.80 -16.79
C ALA A 133 -12.66 -22.04 -16.17
N VAL A 134 -11.89 -22.92 -15.53
CA VAL A 134 -12.41 -24.12 -14.86
C VAL A 134 -13.36 -23.74 -13.71
N VAL A 135 -12.95 -22.79 -12.85
CA VAL A 135 -13.78 -22.33 -11.73
C VAL A 135 -15.05 -21.64 -12.25
N ALA A 136 -14.93 -20.77 -13.25
CA ALA A 136 -16.06 -20.07 -13.85
C ALA A 136 -17.09 -21.05 -14.43
N ARG A 137 -16.62 -22.10 -15.15
CA ARG A 137 -17.47 -23.18 -15.68
C ARG A 137 -18.21 -23.90 -14.56
N ARG A 138 -17.52 -24.28 -13.48
CA ARG A 138 -18.11 -24.92 -12.32
C ARG A 138 -19.23 -24.10 -11.69
N LEU A 139 -19.10 -22.77 -11.71
CA LEU A 139 -20.09 -21.84 -11.17
C LEU A 139 -21.20 -21.45 -12.17
N GLY A 140 -21.11 -21.86 -13.43
CA GLY A 140 -22.01 -21.40 -14.50
C GLY A 140 -21.91 -19.88 -14.76
N LYS A 141 -20.73 -19.28 -14.52
CA LYS A 141 -20.47 -17.85 -14.66
C LYS A 141 -19.49 -17.58 -15.79
N ARG A 142 -19.47 -16.33 -16.25
CA ARG A 142 -18.36 -15.78 -17.06
C ARG A 142 -17.48 -14.94 -16.16
N ALA A 143 -16.18 -15.22 -16.14
CA ALA A 143 -15.22 -14.52 -15.35
C ALA A 143 -14.69 -13.27 -16.10
N PRO A 144 -14.88 -12.05 -15.57
CA PRO A 144 -14.25 -10.86 -16.14
C PRO A 144 -12.74 -10.91 -15.86
N ILE A 145 -11.93 -10.91 -16.92
CA ILE A 145 -10.46 -10.98 -16.80
C ILE A 145 -9.77 -9.84 -17.51
N ALA A 146 -8.61 -9.46 -17.00
CA ALA A 146 -7.59 -8.70 -17.67
C ALA A 146 -6.27 -9.49 -17.59
N LEU A 147 -5.43 -9.42 -18.60
CA LEU A 147 -4.06 -9.91 -18.44
C LEU A 147 -3.20 -8.77 -17.88
N ARG A 148 -2.47 -9.08 -16.81
CA ARG A 148 -1.37 -8.22 -16.39
C ARG A 148 -0.17 -8.49 -17.29
N VAL A 149 0.16 -7.53 -18.13
CA VAL A 149 1.26 -7.64 -19.08
C VAL A 149 2.53 -7.03 -18.47
N ASN A 150 3.61 -7.78 -18.48
CA ASN A 150 4.92 -7.26 -18.10
C ASN A 150 5.48 -6.45 -19.27
N PRO A 151 5.68 -5.12 -19.13
CA PRO A 151 6.13 -4.28 -20.22
C PRO A 151 7.63 -4.42 -20.51
N ASP A 152 8.39 -5.20 -19.71
CA ASP A 152 9.83 -5.38 -19.82
C ASP A 152 10.59 -4.04 -19.81
N ILE A 153 10.33 -3.25 -18.78
CA ILE A 153 10.93 -1.91 -18.58
C ILE A 153 11.50 -1.84 -17.17
N ASP A 154 12.77 -1.41 -17.07
CA ASP A 154 13.44 -1.19 -15.80
C ASP A 154 13.02 0.16 -15.19
N ALA A 155 12.31 0.10 -14.09
CA ALA A 155 11.87 1.26 -13.32
C ALA A 155 12.99 1.88 -12.46
N LYS A 156 14.19 1.29 -12.41
CA LYS A 156 15.33 1.72 -11.58
C LYS A 156 14.97 1.93 -10.11
N THR A 157 14.10 1.09 -9.58
CA THR A 157 13.68 1.09 -8.18
C THR A 157 14.43 0.01 -7.39
N HIS A 158 14.26 -0.02 -6.05
CA HIS A 158 14.88 -1.06 -5.22
C HIS A 158 14.51 -2.47 -5.76
N PRO A 159 15.47 -3.42 -5.86
CA PRO A 159 15.25 -4.74 -6.49
C PRO A 159 14.02 -5.49 -5.95
N TYR A 160 13.72 -5.40 -4.64
CA TYR A 160 12.58 -6.10 -4.03
C TYR A 160 11.21 -5.47 -4.33
N ILE A 161 11.14 -4.25 -4.91
CA ILE A 161 9.89 -3.57 -5.26
C ILE A 161 9.78 -3.23 -6.76
N SER A 162 10.75 -3.64 -7.55
CA SER A 162 10.69 -3.63 -9.02
C SER A 162 9.83 -4.80 -9.51
N THR A 163 8.88 -4.55 -10.41
CA THR A 163 7.95 -5.58 -10.91
C THR A 163 7.86 -5.61 -12.44
N GLY A 164 8.53 -4.71 -13.14
CA GLY A 164 8.46 -4.53 -14.59
C GLY A 164 9.53 -5.25 -15.41
N LEU A 165 10.48 -5.94 -14.79
CA LEU A 165 11.55 -6.65 -15.48
C LEU A 165 11.13 -8.06 -15.90
N ARG A 166 11.71 -8.56 -16.98
CA ARG A 166 11.44 -9.88 -17.56
C ARG A 166 11.67 -11.04 -16.57
N GLU A 167 12.61 -10.88 -15.64
CA GLU A 167 12.96 -11.88 -14.63
C GLU A 167 12.03 -11.89 -13.42
N ASN A 168 11.12 -10.94 -13.32
CA ASN A 168 10.18 -10.87 -12.21
C ASN A 168 9.04 -11.88 -12.38
N LYS A 169 8.56 -12.40 -11.24
CA LYS A 169 7.44 -13.37 -11.22
C LYS A 169 6.10 -12.82 -11.69
N PHE A 170 6.02 -11.52 -11.99
CA PHE A 170 4.76 -10.82 -12.24
C PHE A 170 4.43 -10.68 -13.71
N GLY A 171 3.14 -10.92 -14.03
CA GLY A 171 2.57 -10.69 -15.34
C GLY A 171 3.02 -11.67 -16.43
N VAL A 172 2.29 -11.64 -17.54
CA VAL A 172 2.65 -12.39 -18.74
C VAL A 172 3.66 -11.61 -19.59
N PRO A 173 4.60 -12.26 -20.27
CA PRO A 173 5.52 -11.57 -21.17
C PRO A 173 4.75 -10.81 -22.26
N HIS A 174 5.15 -9.58 -22.57
CA HIS A 174 4.50 -8.77 -23.61
C HIS A 174 4.40 -9.50 -24.96
N ALA A 175 5.40 -10.29 -25.33
CA ALA A 175 5.40 -11.04 -26.60
C ALA A 175 4.35 -12.17 -26.65
N GLU A 176 3.88 -12.65 -25.50
CA GLU A 176 2.86 -13.71 -25.42
C GLU A 176 1.43 -13.17 -25.25
N ALA A 177 1.31 -11.89 -24.96
CA ALA A 177 0.03 -11.30 -24.57
C ALA A 177 -1.06 -11.48 -25.66
N GLU A 178 -0.76 -11.24 -26.92
CA GLU A 178 -1.73 -11.37 -28.02
C GLU A 178 -2.24 -12.81 -28.18
N ARG A 179 -1.36 -13.79 -28.06
CA ARG A 179 -1.73 -15.23 -28.10
C ARG A 179 -2.66 -15.57 -26.95
N LEU A 180 -2.33 -15.11 -25.73
CA LEU A 180 -3.16 -15.38 -24.54
C LEU A 180 -4.51 -14.65 -24.60
N TYR A 181 -4.58 -13.43 -25.12
CA TYR A 181 -5.83 -12.74 -25.35
C TYR A 181 -6.72 -13.46 -26.37
N SER A 182 -6.13 -13.93 -27.48
CA SER A 182 -6.86 -14.75 -28.48
C SER A 182 -7.44 -16.03 -27.86
N ARG A 183 -6.64 -16.71 -27.03
CA ARG A 183 -7.11 -17.87 -26.26
C ARG A 183 -8.23 -17.51 -25.30
N ALA A 184 -8.09 -16.44 -24.53
CA ALA A 184 -9.10 -15.99 -23.59
C ALA A 184 -10.42 -15.65 -24.31
N ALA A 185 -10.36 -14.93 -25.43
CA ALA A 185 -11.51 -14.55 -26.24
C ALA A 185 -12.25 -15.77 -26.84
N ALA A 186 -11.53 -16.86 -27.13
CA ALA A 186 -12.09 -18.11 -27.61
C ALA A 186 -12.64 -19.02 -26.49
N THR A 187 -12.46 -18.66 -25.21
CA THR A 187 -12.90 -19.45 -24.05
C THR A 187 -14.26 -18.91 -23.55
N PRO A 188 -15.36 -19.66 -23.67
CA PRO A 188 -16.71 -19.15 -23.38
C PRO A 188 -16.92 -18.70 -21.93
N GLU A 189 -16.19 -19.28 -21.00
CA GLU A 189 -16.27 -18.99 -19.57
C GLU A 189 -15.54 -17.70 -19.17
N LEU A 190 -14.78 -17.11 -20.09
CA LEU A 190 -14.04 -15.89 -19.85
C LEU A 190 -14.67 -14.70 -20.57
N GLU A 191 -14.59 -13.55 -19.95
CA GLU A 191 -14.92 -12.26 -20.53
C GLU A 191 -13.67 -11.39 -20.51
N VAL A 192 -13.08 -11.13 -21.67
CA VAL A 192 -11.93 -10.23 -21.78
C VAL A 192 -12.40 -8.81 -21.50
N ALA A 193 -12.06 -8.31 -20.32
CA ALA A 193 -12.52 -7.03 -19.81
C ALA A 193 -11.50 -5.90 -19.94
N GLY A 194 -10.22 -6.20 -19.80
CA GLY A 194 -9.20 -5.16 -19.77
C GLY A 194 -7.79 -5.67 -19.97
N ILE A 195 -6.86 -4.76 -19.75
CA ILE A 195 -5.41 -4.99 -19.70
C ILE A 195 -4.82 -4.23 -18.54
N GLY A 196 -3.83 -4.80 -17.85
CA GLY A 196 -3.12 -4.13 -16.77
C GLY A 196 -1.62 -4.21 -16.92
N CYS A 197 -0.91 -3.23 -16.34
CA CYS A 197 0.53 -3.28 -16.13
C CYS A 197 0.91 -2.64 -14.80
N HIS A 198 2.05 -3.04 -14.25
CA HIS A 198 2.61 -2.41 -13.06
C HIS A 198 4.13 -2.51 -13.11
N VAL A 199 4.82 -1.38 -13.16
CA VAL A 199 6.27 -1.32 -13.37
C VAL A 199 7.07 -1.32 -12.06
N GLY A 200 6.46 -0.97 -10.94
CA GLY A 200 7.15 -0.93 -9.65
C GLY A 200 6.59 0.12 -8.70
N SER A 201 7.23 0.29 -7.57
CA SER A 201 6.84 1.23 -6.51
C SER A 201 8.00 2.21 -6.22
N LEU A 202 7.67 3.39 -5.68
CA LEU A 202 8.62 4.49 -5.41
C LEU A 202 9.28 5.06 -6.68
N LEU A 203 8.50 5.23 -7.74
CA LEU A 203 8.99 5.83 -8.97
C LEU A 203 9.38 7.29 -8.71
N ALA A 204 10.68 7.58 -8.87
CA ALA A 204 11.23 8.93 -8.78
C ALA A 204 11.21 9.64 -10.14
N ASP A 205 11.42 8.86 -11.22
CA ASP A 205 11.36 9.31 -12.61
C ASP A 205 10.10 8.76 -13.28
N PRO A 206 9.24 9.60 -13.88
CA PRO A 206 8.05 9.15 -14.59
C PRO A 206 8.34 8.49 -15.95
N ALA A 207 9.51 8.70 -16.54
CA ALA A 207 9.78 8.29 -17.91
C ALA A 207 9.63 6.76 -18.14
N PRO A 208 10.15 5.86 -17.27
CA PRO A 208 9.93 4.44 -17.43
C PRO A 208 8.45 4.04 -17.33
N PHE A 209 7.71 4.73 -16.47
CA PHE A 209 6.27 4.48 -16.33
C PHE A 209 5.52 4.89 -17.60
N ILE A 210 5.80 6.08 -18.13
CA ILE A 210 5.18 6.56 -19.38
C ILE A 210 5.50 5.62 -20.54
N ALA A 211 6.75 5.18 -20.69
CA ALA A 211 7.14 4.21 -21.71
C ALA A 211 6.37 2.87 -21.59
N ALA A 212 6.10 2.42 -20.36
CA ALA A 212 5.27 1.22 -20.13
C ALA A 212 3.83 1.44 -20.56
N VAL A 213 3.25 2.58 -20.23
CA VAL A 213 1.89 2.94 -20.66
C VAL A 213 1.79 3.02 -22.19
N GLU A 214 2.77 3.59 -22.87
CA GLU A 214 2.84 3.64 -24.35
C GLU A 214 2.91 2.23 -24.97
N ARG A 215 3.71 1.32 -24.39
CA ARG A 215 3.77 -0.09 -24.84
C ARG A 215 2.44 -0.81 -24.67
N VAL A 216 1.77 -0.60 -23.53
CA VAL A 216 0.43 -1.16 -23.29
C VAL A 216 -0.58 -0.57 -24.26
N ALA A 217 -0.54 0.72 -24.48
CA ALA A 217 -1.42 1.40 -25.43
C ALA A 217 -1.29 0.86 -26.86
N ALA A 218 -0.06 0.64 -27.33
CA ALA A 218 0.20 0.01 -28.62
C ALA A 218 -0.31 -1.44 -28.70
N LEU A 219 -0.25 -2.20 -27.59
CA LEU A 219 -0.84 -3.53 -27.53
C LEU A 219 -2.36 -3.49 -27.59
N VAL A 220 -3.00 -2.52 -26.92
CA VAL A 220 -4.45 -2.31 -27.01
C VAL A 220 -4.88 -2.08 -28.46
N ASP A 221 -4.16 -1.25 -29.22
CA ASP A 221 -4.47 -0.98 -30.64
C ASP A 221 -4.40 -2.27 -31.50
N ARG A 222 -3.42 -3.14 -31.25
CA ARG A 222 -3.31 -4.44 -31.96
C ARG A 222 -4.43 -5.40 -31.59
N LEU A 223 -4.81 -5.45 -30.30
CA LEU A 223 -5.91 -6.29 -29.84
C LEU A 223 -7.25 -5.84 -30.46
N GLU A 224 -7.50 -4.54 -30.54
CA GLU A 224 -8.68 -3.99 -31.18
C GLU A 224 -8.72 -4.28 -32.68
N ALA A 225 -7.59 -4.17 -33.37
CA ALA A 225 -7.47 -4.55 -34.79
C ALA A 225 -7.75 -6.04 -35.01
N ALA A 226 -7.44 -6.89 -34.01
CA ALA A 226 -7.77 -8.32 -33.99
C ALA A 226 -9.23 -8.61 -33.53
N GLY A 227 -10.06 -7.58 -33.29
CA GLY A 227 -11.45 -7.72 -32.87
C GLY A 227 -11.66 -7.93 -31.37
N ILE A 228 -10.60 -7.86 -30.55
CA ILE A 228 -10.65 -8.01 -29.09
C ILE A 228 -10.82 -6.63 -28.45
N ARG A 229 -12.03 -6.31 -27.98
CA ARG A 229 -12.37 -5.02 -27.39
C ARG A 229 -12.19 -5.04 -25.89
N LEU A 230 -11.46 -4.07 -25.33
CA LEU A 230 -11.21 -3.89 -23.91
C LEU A 230 -12.08 -2.77 -23.35
N ARG A 231 -12.57 -2.95 -22.12
CA ARG A 231 -13.34 -1.92 -21.40
C ARG A 231 -12.47 -0.99 -20.58
N HIS A 232 -11.32 -1.48 -20.06
CA HIS A 232 -10.43 -0.69 -19.23
C HIS A 232 -8.95 -0.98 -19.50
N ILE A 233 -8.14 0.01 -19.16
CA ILE A 233 -6.68 -0.08 -19.12
C ILE A 233 -6.26 0.27 -17.70
N ASP A 234 -5.70 -0.70 -16.97
CA ASP A 234 -5.12 -0.52 -15.65
C ASP A 234 -3.63 -0.18 -15.81
N VAL A 235 -3.28 1.05 -15.50
CA VAL A 235 -1.91 1.56 -15.64
C VAL A 235 -1.06 1.31 -14.40
N GLY A 236 -1.66 0.76 -13.35
CA GLY A 236 -0.98 0.56 -12.08
C GLY A 236 -0.94 1.82 -11.20
N GLY A 237 -0.08 1.77 -10.22
CA GLY A 237 0.21 2.88 -9.33
C GLY A 237 1.70 3.23 -9.40
N GLY A 238 2.36 3.18 -8.24
CA GLY A 238 3.82 3.27 -8.16
C GLY A 238 4.35 4.67 -7.85
N ILE A 239 3.51 5.71 -7.83
CA ILE A 239 3.93 7.04 -7.40
C ILE A 239 4.59 6.97 -6.02
N GLY A 240 5.83 7.50 -5.93
CA GLY A 240 6.55 7.67 -4.69
C GLY A 240 5.93 8.73 -3.79
N ILE A 241 6.24 8.66 -2.50
CA ILE A 241 6.00 9.72 -1.53
C ILE A 241 7.33 10.26 -1.02
N ARG A 242 7.28 11.44 -0.43
CA ARG A 242 8.46 11.99 0.23
C ARG A 242 8.65 11.33 1.59
N TYR A 243 9.80 10.68 1.78
CA TYR A 243 10.24 10.15 3.07
C TYR A 243 11.29 11.07 3.70
N ARG A 244 12.20 11.61 2.91
CA ARG A 244 13.31 12.48 3.33
C ARG A 244 13.42 13.72 2.44
N ASP A 245 14.19 13.61 1.36
CA ASP A 245 14.54 14.71 0.45
C ASP A 245 14.10 14.44 -0.99
N GLU A 246 13.39 13.31 -1.20
CA GLU A 246 12.96 12.93 -2.53
C GLU A 246 12.06 14.01 -3.13
N LYS A 247 12.32 14.33 -4.40
CA LYS A 247 11.44 15.16 -5.21
C LYS A 247 10.16 14.38 -5.48
N GLN A 248 9.12 14.66 -4.71
CA GLN A 248 7.81 14.06 -4.98
C GLN A 248 7.26 14.60 -6.29
N GLN A 249 6.89 13.70 -7.20
CA GLN A 249 6.16 14.07 -8.39
C GLN A 249 4.72 14.44 -8.00
N PRO A 250 4.20 15.62 -8.42
CA PRO A 250 2.80 15.96 -8.22
C PRO A 250 1.89 14.92 -8.88
N ILE A 251 0.84 14.49 -8.19
CA ILE A 251 -0.16 13.53 -8.71
C ILE A 251 -0.75 14.03 -10.02
N ALA A 252 -1.08 15.32 -10.10
CA ALA A 252 -1.62 15.93 -11.31
C ALA A 252 -0.69 15.80 -12.53
N ALA A 253 0.62 15.97 -12.34
CA ALA A 253 1.61 15.83 -13.40
C ALA A 253 1.75 14.36 -13.86
N PHE A 254 1.74 13.42 -12.91
CA PHE A 254 1.76 11.98 -13.20
C PHE A 254 0.53 11.55 -13.99
N VAL A 255 -0.67 11.94 -13.54
CA VAL A 255 -1.93 11.66 -14.23
C VAL A 255 -1.95 12.28 -15.62
N ALA A 256 -1.57 13.54 -15.76
CA ALA A 256 -1.56 14.24 -17.06
C ALA A 256 -0.60 13.56 -18.05
N GLY A 257 0.61 13.17 -17.62
CA GLY A 257 1.56 12.41 -18.43
C GLY A 257 1.00 11.07 -18.90
N THR A 258 0.34 10.34 -17.99
CA THR A 258 -0.30 9.07 -18.27
C THR A 258 -1.44 9.21 -19.29
N LEU A 259 -2.33 10.17 -19.08
CA LEU A 259 -3.45 10.42 -20.00
C LEU A 259 -2.97 10.87 -21.39
N LYS A 260 -1.88 11.64 -21.46
CA LYS A 260 -1.24 12.01 -22.71
C LYS A 260 -0.70 10.76 -23.45
N ALA A 261 -0.04 9.84 -22.77
CA ALA A 261 0.46 8.60 -23.36
C ALA A 261 -0.66 7.67 -23.84
N LEU A 262 -1.79 7.63 -23.12
CA LEU A 262 -2.97 6.86 -23.53
C LEU A 262 -3.73 7.52 -24.69
N GLY A 263 -3.62 8.84 -24.89
CA GLY A 263 -4.36 9.57 -25.93
C GLY A 263 -5.88 9.55 -25.71
N SER A 264 -6.63 9.63 -26.81
CA SER A 264 -8.12 9.70 -26.82
C SER A 264 -8.82 8.34 -26.77
N ARG A 265 -8.12 7.25 -26.33
CA ARG A 265 -8.71 5.91 -26.26
C ARG A 265 -9.96 5.89 -25.38
N PRO A 266 -11.03 5.17 -25.80
CA PRO A 266 -12.32 5.20 -25.10
C PRO A 266 -12.34 4.38 -23.81
N GLN A 267 -11.34 3.53 -23.57
CA GLN A 267 -11.29 2.67 -22.42
C GLN A 267 -11.24 3.47 -21.11
N LYS A 268 -11.92 2.96 -20.08
CA LYS A 268 -11.79 3.46 -18.73
C LYS A 268 -10.35 3.31 -18.24
N VAL A 269 -9.77 4.37 -17.71
CA VAL A 269 -8.42 4.32 -17.13
C VAL A 269 -8.51 3.98 -15.66
N VAL A 270 -7.79 2.94 -15.24
CA VAL A 270 -7.70 2.52 -13.83
C VAL A 270 -6.30 2.85 -13.31
N PHE A 271 -6.25 3.49 -12.13
CA PHE A 271 -5.04 3.71 -11.35
C PHE A 271 -5.15 2.92 -10.05
N ASP A 272 -4.08 2.25 -9.62
CA ASP A 272 -4.06 1.48 -8.37
C ASP A 272 -3.12 2.04 -7.29
N PRO A 273 -3.23 3.34 -6.89
CA PRO A 273 -2.37 3.90 -5.88
C PRO A 273 -2.61 3.24 -4.52
N GLY A 274 -1.52 2.93 -3.82
CA GLY A 274 -1.56 2.48 -2.43
C GLY A 274 -0.81 3.46 -1.54
N ARG A 275 0.53 3.48 -1.68
CA ARG A 275 1.43 4.30 -0.88
C ARG A 275 1.10 5.78 -0.90
N SER A 276 0.83 6.35 -2.06
CA SER A 276 0.56 7.78 -2.23
C SER A 276 -0.72 8.25 -1.52
N LEU A 277 -1.68 7.36 -1.28
CA LEU A 277 -2.92 7.70 -0.57
C LEU A 277 -2.76 7.69 0.96
N VAL A 278 -1.97 6.77 1.51
CA VAL A 278 -1.96 6.55 2.97
C VAL A 278 -0.59 6.73 3.61
N GLY A 279 0.51 6.70 2.86
CA GLY A 279 1.86 6.68 3.40
C GLY A 279 2.16 7.86 4.32
N ASN A 280 2.02 9.09 3.81
CA ASN A 280 2.25 10.33 4.57
C ASN A 280 1.07 10.69 5.48
N ALA A 281 -0.04 9.97 5.38
CA ALA A 281 -1.20 10.15 6.24
C ALA A 281 -1.11 9.35 7.54
N GLY A 282 0.00 8.63 7.80
CA GLY A 282 0.16 7.84 9.02
C GLY A 282 1.56 7.90 9.60
N LEU A 283 1.65 7.72 10.90
CA LEU A 283 2.87 7.60 11.69
C LEU A 283 2.78 6.42 12.68
N LEU A 284 3.94 5.97 13.18
CA LEU A 284 4.04 5.08 14.32
C LEU A 284 4.52 5.91 15.52
N LEU A 285 3.72 5.92 16.59
CA LEU A 285 4.02 6.59 17.86
C LEU A 285 4.65 5.59 18.83
N ALA A 286 5.79 5.94 19.37
CA ALA A 286 6.56 5.09 20.28
C ALA A 286 7.03 5.88 21.51
N ARG A 287 7.27 5.17 22.62
CA ARG A 287 7.83 5.72 23.86
C ARG A 287 9.30 5.32 23.98
N ILE A 288 10.13 6.25 24.44
CA ILE A 288 11.51 5.96 24.83
C ILE A 288 11.50 5.23 26.17
N GLU A 289 11.98 4.00 26.15
CA GLU A 289 12.17 3.18 27.37
C GLU A 289 13.52 3.47 28.00
N HIS A 290 14.59 3.54 27.18
CA HIS A 290 15.94 3.79 27.66
C HIS A 290 16.77 4.64 26.70
N VAL A 291 17.64 5.46 27.28
CA VAL A 291 18.72 6.16 26.56
C VAL A 291 20.04 5.50 26.95
N LYS A 292 20.70 4.86 25.97
CA LYS A 292 21.95 4.13 26.18
C LYS A 292 23.10 4.81 25.45
N PRO A 293 23.89 5.67 26.13
CA PRO A 293 25.13 6.19 25.58
C PRO A 293 26.18 5.08 25.46
N GLY A 294 27.00 5.11 24.43
CA GLY A 294 28.07 4.15 24.21
C GLY A 294 29.34 4.80 23.71
N ALA A 295 30.48 4.13 23.87
CA ALA A 295 31.79 4.67 23.48
C ALA A 295 31.92 4.93 21.95
N GLY A 296 31.18 4.20 21.13
CA GLY A 296 31.23 4.35 19.67
C GLY A 296 29.89 4.75 19.04
N LYS A 297 28.77 4.46 19.72
CA LYS A 297 27.43 4.69 19.21
C LYS A 297 26.42 4.84 20.35
N ASN A 298 25.50 5.78 20.20
CA ASN A 298 24.42 5.98 21.16
C ASN A 298 23.14 5.36 20.66
N PHE A 299 22.33 4.82 21.56
CA PHE A 299 21.04 4.20 21.26
C PHE A 299 19.90 4.84 22.04
N VAL A 300 18.77 5.02 21.35
CA VAL A 300 17.48 5.28 21.97
C VAL A 300 16.65 4.00 21.78
N ILE A 301 16.34 3.33 22.87
CA ILE A 301 15.54 2.12 22.88
C ILE A 301 14.08 2.52 23.09
N VAL A 302 13.22 2.16 22.15
CA VAL A 302 11.79 2.46 22.21
C VAL A 302 10.97 1.19 22.37
N ASP A 303 9.70 1.32 22.75
CA ASP A 303 8.75 0.22 22.88
C ASP A 303 8.25 -0.35 21.55
N ALA A 304 8.46 0.35 20.41
CA ALA A 304 8.25 -0.16 19.07
C ALA A 304 9.49 -0.92 18.56
N ALA A 305 9.30 -1.87 17.63
CA ALA A 305 10.39 -2.66 17.08
C ALA A 305 10.18 -3.01 15.58
N MET A 306 11.13 -3.75 15.01
CA MET A 306 11.02 -4.22 13.62
C MET A 306 9.76 -5.06 13.36
N ASN A 307 9.20 -5.72 14.38
CA ASN A 307 7.93 -6.44 14.27
C ASN A 307 6.74 -5.48 14.05
N ASP A 308 6.83 -4.23 14.48
CA ASP A 308 5.82 -3.20 14.28
C ASP A 308 6.03 -2.45 12.96
N LEU A 309 7.28 -2.11 12.61
CA LEU A 309 7.67 -1.40 11.40
C LEU A 309 8.91 -2.04 10.77
N ILE A 310 8.72 -3.05 9.94
CA ILE A 310 9.81 -3.86 9.35
C ILE A 310 10.62 -3.12 8.29
N ARG A 311 10.07 -2.07 7.67
CA ARG A 311 10.66 -1.43 6.49
C ARG A 311 12.09 -0.90 6.66
N PRO A 312 12.50 -0.29 7.78
CA PRO A 312 13.90 0.08 7.99
C PRO A 312 14.84 -1.13 7.96
N ALA A 313 14.48 -2.22 8.65
CA ALA A 313 15.30 -3.45 8.69
C ALA A 313 15.33 -4.18 7.34
N LEU A 314 14.18 -4.28 6.65
CA LEU A 314 14.06 -5.07 5.41
C LEU A 314 14.58 -4.35 4.16
N TYR A 315 14.38 -3.05 4.07
CA TYR A 315 14.67 -2.25 2.87
C TYR A 315 15.71 -1.15 3.09
N GLY A 316 16.24 -0.98 4.30
CA GLY A 316 16.99 0.22 4.68
C GLY A 316 16.15 1.51 4.56
N ALA A 317 14.82 1.38 4.64
CA ALA A 317 13.91 2.49 4.38
C ALA A 317 14.06 3.60 5.43
N TRP A 318 14.11 4.84 4.94
CA TRP A 318 14.10 6.01 5.80
C TRP A 318 12.69 6.31 6.32
N HIS A 319 12.60 6.59 7.62
CA HIS A 319 11.47 7.26 8.25
C HIS A 319 12.00 8.43 9.06
N GLU A 320 11.40 9.61 8.90
CA GLU A 320 11.73 10.76 9.73
C GLU A 320 11.28 10.47 11.16
N VAL A 321 12.14 10.77 12.13
CA VAL A 321 11.84 10.65 13.55
C VAL A 321 11.69 12.05 14.13
N ARG A 322 10.52 12.33 14.69
CA ARG A 322 10.21 13.61 15.33
C ARG A 322 9.91 13.41 16.81
N PRO A 323 10.49 14.19 17.71
CA PRO A 323 10.00 14.28 19.08
C PRO A 323 8.54 14.74 19.08
N VAL A 324 7.69 14.15 19.93
CA VAL A 324 6.29 14.57 20.03
C VAL A 324 6.19 15.96 20.70
N ARG A 325 7.04 16.22 21.66
CA ARG A 325 7.24 17.59 22.20
C ARG A 325 8.54 18.16 21.63
N GLU A 326 8.44 19.36 21.04
CA GLU A 326 9.65 20.08 20.60
C GLU A 326 10.60 20.25 21.80
N THR A 327 11.80 19.76 21.63
CA THR A 327 12.90 20.05 22.56
C THR A 327 13.78 21.12 21.91
N GLU A 328 14.10 22.16 22.66
CA GLU A 328 15.11 23.11 22.20
C GLU A 328 16.38 22.34 21.84
N SER A 329 16.96 22.68 20.69
CA SER A 329 18.25 22.15 20.24
C SER A 329 19.35 22.65 21.16
N GLY A 330 19.42 22.10 22.35
CA GLY A 330 20.41 22.44 23.36
C GLY A 330 21.72 21.65 23.17
N PRO A 331 22.74 21.94 23.99
CA PRO A 331 24.05 21.26 23.96
C PRO A 331 23.98 19.73 24.22
N SER A 332 22.82 19.20 24.64
CA SER A 332 22.60 17.78 24.89
C SER A 332 22.19 16.98 23.62
N ALA A 333 21.98 17.62 22.46
CA ALA A 333 21.64 16.91 21.24
C ALA A 333 22.84 16.12 20.70
N ALA A 334 22.71 14.81 20.59
CA ALA A 334 23.72 13.91 20.03
C ALA A 334 23.11 13.02 18.92
N VAL A 335 23.95 12.26 18.26
CA VAL A 335 23.53 11.30 17.24
C VAL A 335 23.19 9.98 17.88
N TYR A 336 22.02 9.45 17.57
CA TYR A 336 21.49 8.19 18.10
C TYR A 336 20.96 7.30 16.96
N ASP A 337 21.07 5.98 17.18
CA ASP A 337 20.19 5.02 16.50
C ASP A 337 18.94 4.78 17.35
N VAL A 338 17.78 4.80 16.71
CA VAL A 338 16.49 4.44 17.32
C VAL A 338 16.26 2.96 17.06
N VAL A 339 16.22 2.17 18.14
CA VAL A 339 16.15 0.71 18.11
C VAL A 339 15.01 0.18 18.97
N GLY A 340 14.53 -1.02 18.65
CA GLY A 340 13.50 -1.69 19.44
C GLY A 340 14.07 -2.71 20.43
N PRO A 341 13.18 -3.42 21.16
CA PRO A 341 13.54 -4.46 22.12
C PRO A 341 13.62 -5.88 21.53
N VAL A 342 13.46 -6.06 20.21
CA VAL A 342 13.57 -7.39 19.57
C VAL A 342 15.02 -7.89 19.67
N CYS A 343 15.19 -9.18 20.00
CA CYS A 343 16.48 -9.81 20.20
C CYS A 343 17.17 -10.12 18.85
N GLU A 344 17.44 -9.06 18.07
CA GLU A 344 18.09 -9.14 16.77
C GLU A 344 18.86 -7.86 16.45
N SER A 345 20.09 -8.00 15.92
CA SER A 345 20.93 -6.83 15.54
C SER A 345 20.30 -6.00 14.41
N GLY A 346 19.36 -6.56 13.66
CA GLY A 346 18.59 -5.89 12.62
C GLY A 346 17.44 -5.04 13.14
N ASP A 347 17.16 -5.06 14.46
CA ASP A 347 16.05 -4.30 15.04
C ASP A 347 16.40 -2.82 15.22
N PHE A 348 16.42 -2.12 14.11
CA PHE A 348 16.52 -0.66 14.10
C PHE A 348 15.34 -0.04 13.35
N LEU A 349 14.83 1.07 13.88
CA LEU A 349 13.76 1.86 13.30
C LEU A 349 14.31 3.08 12.55
N ALA A 350 15.45 3.63 13.03
CA ALA A 350 16.15 4.72 12.37
C ALA A 350 17.62 4.75 12.81
N LYS A 351 18.52 5.14 11.91
CA LYS A 351 19.96 5.30 12.18
C LYS A 351 20.38 6.75 12.03
N ASP A 352 21.36 7.14 12.86
CA ASP A 352 22.02 8.44 12.78
C ASP A 352 21.04 9.64 12.90
N ARG A 353 20.21 9.63 13.96
CA ARG A 353 19.27 10.72 14.25
C ARG A 353 19.83 11.67 15.28
N LYS A 354 19.82 12.97 14.96
CA LYS A 354 20.17 14.02 15.93
C LYS A 354 18.98 14.26 16.84
N LEU A 355 19.09 13.84 18.11
CA LEU A 355 18.05 13.91 19.12
C LEU A 355 18.61 14.40 20.45
N ALA A 356 17.73 14.93 21.31
CA ALA A 356 17.99 15.21 22.73
C ALA A 356 16.99 14.39 23.57
N PRO A 357 17.09 13.03 23.58
CA PRO A 357 16.09 12.14 24.12
C PRO A 357 16.15 12.07 25.64
N ARG A 358 14.99 11.85 26.27
CA ARG A 358 14.85 11.50 27.68
C ARG A 358 13.97 10.25 27.80
N GLU A 359 14.21 9.41 28.81
CA GLU A 359 13.34 8.28 29.12
C GLU A 359 11.91 8.78 29.39
N GLY A 360 10.93 8.07 28.83
CA GLY A 360 9.53 8.45 28.91
C GLY A 360 9.06 9.41 27.78
N ASP A 361 9.96 10.08 27.05
CA ASP A 361 9.59 10.93 25.91
C ASP A 361 8.94 10.09 24.79
N LEU A 362 8.15 10.77 23.98
CA LEU A 362 7.47 10.17 22.82
C LEU A 362 8.15 10.56 21.52
N LEU A 363 8.31 9.60 20.64
CA LEU A 363 8.80 9.78 19.27
C LEU A 363 7.73 9.39 18.26
N ALA A 364 7.62 10.16 17.19
CA ALA A 364 6.79 9.87 16.03
C ALA A 364 7.68 9.45 14.85
N LEU A 365 7.52 8.21 14.36
CA LEU A 365 8.13 7.74 13.13
C LEU A 365 7.17 8.05 11.99
N MET A 366 7.52 9.04 11.18
CA MET A 366 6.66 9.62 10.16
C MET A 366 6.52 8.73 8.92
N SER A 367 5.52 9.00 8.10
CA SER A 367 5.28 8.32 6.81
C SER A 367 5.14 6.79 6.94
N ALA A 368 4.55 6.32 8.03
CA ALA A 368 4.36 4.90 8.34
C ALA A 368 2.95 4.38 7.99
N GLY A 369 2.11 5.18 7.32
CA GLY A 369 0.73 4.81 6.98
C GLY A 369 0.59 3.72 5.93
N ALA A 370 1.62 3.49 5.11
CA ALA A 370 1.68 2.43 4.11
C ALA A 370 2.75 1.41 4.45
N TYR A 371 2.42 0.12 4.33
CA TYR A 371 3.35 -1.00 4.56
C TYR A 371 4.02 -0.97 5.95
N GLY A 372 3.39 -0.31 6.93
CA GLY A 372 3.71 -0.38 8.34
C GLY A 372 2.92 -1.51 8.99
N MET A 373 1.74 -1.21 9.55
CA MET A 373 0.87 -2.22 10.19
C MET A 373 0.56 -3.41 9.28
N ALA A 374 0.40 -3.21 7.97
CA ALA A 374 0.14 -4.28 7.01
C ALA A 374 1.27 -5.33 6.92
N MET A 375 2.50 -4.98 7.26
CA MET A 375 3.67 -5.87 7.30
C MET A 375 4.10 -6.23 8.72
N SER A 376 3.36 -5.85 9.74
CA SER A 376 3.68 -6.18 11.13
C SER A 376 3.55 -7.67 11.41
N SER A 377 4.28 -8.13 12.41
CA SER A 377 4.28 -9.54 12.83
C SER A 377 4.24 -9.66 14.37
N ASN A 378 4.18 -10.89 14.84
CA ASN A 378 4.29 -11.22 16.26
C ASN A 378 5.69 -11.75 16.63
N TYR A 379 6.72 -11.34 15.88
CA TYR A 379 8.09 -11.77 16.18
C TYR A 379 8.46 -11.46 17.63
N ASN A 380 9.19 -12.36 18.29
CA ASN A 380 9.47 -12.40 19.73
C ASN A 380 8.19 -12.44 20.61
N SER A 381 7.07 -12.99 20.10
CA SER A 381 5.77 -13.04 20.79
C SER A 381 5.27 -11.65 21.24
N ARG A 382 5.55 -10.61 20.44
CA ARG A 382 5.08 -9.25 20.71
C ARG A 382 3.70 -9.02 20.09
N PRO A 383 2.75 -8.46 20.85
CA PRO A 383 1.44 -8.09 20.32
C PRO A 383 1.55 -7.01 19.25
N ARG A 384 0.74 -7.11 18.18
CA ARG A 384 0.60 -6.02 17.23
C ARG A 384 0.00 -4.78 17.88
N PRO A 385 0.44 -3.57 17.50
CA PRO A 385 0.02 -2.31 18.12
C PRO A 385 -1.43 -1.96 17.81
N ALA A 386 -1.97 -1.01 18.57
CA ALA A 386 -3.25 -0.38 18.28
C ALA A 386 -3.16 0.49 17.02
N GLU A 387 -4.31 0.71 16.36
CA GLU A 387 -4.44 1.68 15.26
C GLU A 387 -5.51 2.70 15.62
N VAL A 388 -5.19 3.99 15.43
CA VAL A 388 -6.03 5.14 15.75
C VAL A 388 -6.24 5.97 14.49
N LEU A 389 -7.49 6.31 14.18
CA LEU A 389 -7.84 7.25 13.10
C LEU A 389 -8.28 8.57 13.73
N VAL A 390 -7.61 9.65 13.37
CA VAL A 390 -7.95 11.00 13.78
C VAL A 390 -8.81 11.68 12.72
N SER A 391 -9.87 12.34 13.17
CA SER A 391 -10.81 13.10 12.34
C SER A 391 -11.12 14.43 13.03
N GLY A 392 -10.49 15.51 12.60
CA GLY A 392 -10.59 16.81 13.25
C GLY A 392 -10.09 16.77 14.70
N ALA A 393 -10.96 16.98 15.65
CA ALA A 393 -10.66 16.96 17.09
C ALA A 393 -10.90 15.59 17.76
N GLU A 394 -11.29 14.57 17.00
CA GLU A 394 -11.62 13.25 17.54
C GLU A 394 -10.60 12.20 17.17
N ALA A 395 -10.22 11.35 18.12
CA ALA A 395 -9.35 10.19 17.92
C ALA A 395 -10.14 8.91 18.20
N HIS A 396 -10.23 8.04 17.18
CA HIS A 396 -11.01 6.81 17.22
C HIS A 396 -10.07 5.60 17.21
N LEU A 397 -10.24 4.68 18.17
CA LEU A 397 -9.58 3.38 18.15
C LEU A 397 -10.22 2.54 17.02
N VAL A 398 -9.46 2.31 15.94
CA VAL A 398 -9.95 1.56 14.77
C VAL A 398 -9.38 0.15 14.68
N ARG A 399 -8.44 -0.19 15.56
CA ARG A 399 -7.98 -1.54 15.85
C ARG A 399 -7.41 -1.58 17.27
N SER A 400 -7.91 -2.50 18.08
CA SER A 400 -7.37 -2.74 19.42
C SER A 400 -5.98 -3.39 19.32
N ARG A 401 -5.10 -3.08 20.29
CA ARG A 401 -3.86 -3.82 20.51
C ARG A 401 -4.18 -5.28 20.77
N GLU A 402 -3.38 -6.20 20.21
CA GLU A 402 -3.49 -7.62 20.54
C GLU A 402 -3.15 -7.86 22.02
N THR A 403 -3.83 -8.82 22.62
CA THR A 403 -3.48 -9.29 23.96
C THR A 403 -2.50 -10.45 23.88
N ILE A 404 -1.71 -10.68 24.94
CA ILE A 404 -0.78 -11.82 25.00
C ILE A 404 -1.54 -13.14 24.79
N ALA A 405 -2.72 -13.30 25.38
CA ALA A 405 -3.53 -14.51 25.26
C ALA A 405 -3.96 -14.80 23.80
N GLN A 406 -4.18 -13.76 22.98
CA GLN A 406 -4.52 -13.94 21.57
C GLN A 406 -3.36 -14.51 20.74
N LEU A 407 -2.10 -14.34 21.18
CA LEU A 407 -0.93 -14.80 20.41
C LEU A 407 -0.89 -16.33 20.28
N PHE A 408 -1.37 -17.05 21.30
CA PHE A 408 -1.36 -18.51 21.35
C PHE A 408 -2.75 -19.13 21.49
N ALA A 409 -3.82 -18.35 21.28
CA ALA A 409 -5.21 -18.84 21.40
C ALA A 409 -5.56 -20.01 20.46
N GLN A 410 -4.82 -20.15 19.36
CA GLN A 410 -5.01 -21.23 18.37
C GLN A 410 -4.12 -22.45 18.64
N GLU A 411 -3.18 -22.38 19.58
CA GLU A 411 -2.24 -23.46 19.88
C GLU A 411 -2.89 -24.53 20.76
N ARG A 412 -2.43 -25.77 20.62
CA ARG A 412 -2.83 -26.90 21.44
C ARG A 412 -1.59 -27.66 21.92
N ILE A 413 -1.58 -28.03 23.19
CA ILE A 413 -0.57 -28.92 23.76
C ILE A 413 -1.09 -30.37 23.56
N PRO A 414 -0.40 -31.20 22.76
CA PRO A 414 -0.78 -32.62 22.68
C PRO A 414 -0.54 -33.28 24.01
N GLY A 415 -1.49 -34.13 24.42
CA GLY A 415 -1.42 -34.90 25.66
C GLY A 415 -0.43 -36.09 25.59
#